data_22c37ab3d1380dca1d858deb2891a20e
#
_entry.id   22c37ab3d1380dca1d858deb2891a20e
#
_cell.length_a   1.000
_cell.length_b   1.000
_cell.length_c   1.000
_cell.angle_alpha   90.00
_cell.angle_beta   90.00
_cell.angle_gamma   90.00
#
_symmetry.space_group_name_H-M   'P 1'
#
loop_
_entity.id
_entity.type
_entity.pdbx_description
1 polymer ?
#
loop_
_entity_poly.entity_id
_entity_poly.type
_entity_poly.pdbx_seq_one_letter_code
_entity_poly.pdbx_strand_id
1 'polypeptide(L)'
;MGKYESVKEKRLYLIAMIGAIVCFIGDNLLGAFTPASDFGNKLLCVNFSYEWADSNPYRFVVAGICGVVSLLMMFAGFYGIYMRLKEKNNRNSKIFLCSSFVFVSVGTLYHNVFAVTAYTYNRLRADGIANAKEISLDVFNTFILVGALAAVGYACMVIIMFISTIRGELFKNRWMCMVNPFIFMVICIVLSKVLPQTAFVNGVFNLGQQSIGLFIVFCFFYFTCNR
;
A
#
# COMPACT_ATOMS: atom_id res chain seq x y z
N MET A 1 -4.82 6.87 30.10
CA MET A 1 -3.86 7.49 29.14
C MET A 1 -3.80 8.99 29.43
N GLY A 2 -2.62 9.54 29.70
CA GLY A 2 -2.45 10.96 30.03
C GLY A 2 -2.63 11.85 28.77
N LYS A 3 -2.99 13.13 28.98
CA LYS A 3 -3.16 14.12 27.88
C LYS A 3 -1.92 14.20 26.95
N TYR A 4 -0.73 14.03 27.50
CA TYR A 4 0.53 14.06 26.75
C TYR A 4 0.70 12.85 25.82
N GLU A 5 0.32 11.65 26.25
CA GLU A 5 0.37 10.41 25.44
C GLU A 5 -0.60 10.49 24.26
N SER A 6 -1.81 11.02 24.48
CA SER A 6 -2.79 11.25 23.43
C SER A 6 -2.28 12.22 22.34
N VAL A 7 -1.56 13.29 22.70
CA VAL A 7 -0.98 14.23 21.73
C VAL A 7 0.13 13.58 20.91
N LYS A 8 0.99 12.78 21.55
CA LYS A 8 2.07 12.06 20.86
C LYS A 8 1.51 11.05 19.86
N GLU A 9 0.49 10.31 20.26
CA GLU A 9 -0.17 9.31 19.42
C GLU A 9 -0.85 9.95 18.19
N LYS A 10 -1.53 11.09 18.36
CA LYS A 10 -2.12 11.85 17.26
C LYS A 10 -1.10 12.27 16.20
N ARG A 11 0.10 12.70 16.64
CA ARG A 11 1.17 13.06 15.69
C ARG A 11 1.61 11.87 14.84
N LEU A 12 1.69 10.67 15.41
CA LEU A 12 2.02 9.46 14.67
C LEU A 12 1.00 9.16 13.56
N TYR A 13 -0.30 9.28 13.89
CA TYR A 13 -1.34 9.07 12.88
C TYR A 13 -1.38 10.17 11.82
N LEU A 14 -1.11 11.43 12.19
CA LEU A 14 -1.02 12.52 11.22
C LEU A 14 0.12 12.29 10.23
N ILE A 15 1.31 11.89 10.69
CA ILE A 15 2.44 11.53 9.84
C ILE A 15 2.05 10.40 8.89
N ALA A 16 1.37 9.37 9.41
CA ALA A 16 0.95 8.23 8.62
C ALA A 16 -0.14 8.58 7.58
N MET A 17 -1.05 9.49 7.89
CA MET A 17 -2.03 10.02 6.94
C MET A 17 -1.33 10.74 5.77
N ILE A 18 -0.36 11.59 6.06
CA ILE A 18 0.46 12.26 5.03
C ILE A 18 1.20 11.20 4.21
N GLY A 19 1.78 10.19 4.87
CA GLY A 19 2.41 9.04 4.19
C GLY A 19 1.45 8.34 3.23
N ALA A 20 0.21 8.06 3.66
CA ALA A 20 -0.78 7.42 2.81
C ALA A 20 -1.17 8.27 1.58
N ILE A 21 -1.24 9.61 1.72
CA ILE A 21 -1.45 10.52 0.60
C ILE A 21 -0.26 10.48 -0.37
N VAL A 22 0.97 10.53 0.14
CA VAL A 22 2.19 10.44 -0.70
C VAL A 22 2.24 9.10 -1.42
N CYS A 23 1.86 7.99 -0.75
CA CYS A 23 1.76 6.67 -1.38
C CYS A 23 0.74 6.68 -2.53
N PHE A 24 -0.45 7.22 -2.28
CA PHE A 24 -1.50 7.33 -3.30
C PHE A 24 -1.04 8.13 -4.52
N ILE A 25 -0.27 9.20 -4.33
CA ILE A 25 0.34 9.96 -5.44
C ILE A 25 1.32 9.06 -6.21
N GLY A 26 2.21 8.35 -5.50
CA GLY A 26 3.16 7.41 -6.10
C GLY A 26 2.48 6.29 -6.89
N ASP A 27 1.43 5.68 -6.31
CA ASP A 27 0.62 4.65 -6.95
C ASP A 27 -0.02 5.17 -8.26
N ASN A 28 -0.53 6.41 -8.26
CA ASN A 28 -1.11 7.03 -9.45
C ASN A 28 -0.05 7.42 -10.51
N LEU A 29 1.14 7.79 -10.10
CA LEU A 29 2.25 7.99 -11.04
C LEU A 29 2.62 6.69 -11.77
N LEU A 30 2.44 5.53 -11.15
CA LEU A 30 2.66 4.21 -11.76
C LEU A 30 1.43 3.69 -12.50
N GLY A 31 0.24 3.92 -11.97
CA GLY A 31 -0.99 3.23 -12.35
C GLY A 31 -2.03 4.04 -13.10
N ALA A 32 -1.89 5.38 -13.21
CA ALA A 32 -2.84 6.20 -13.96
C ALA A 32 -2.61 6.07 -15.48
N PHE A 33 -2.76 4.82 -15.96
CA PHE A 33 -2.64 4.38 -17.34
C PHE A 33 -3.66 3.28 -17.61
N THR A 34 -4.04 3.10 -18.87
CA THR A 34 -4.90 2.00 -19.28
C THR A 34 -4.15 0.67 -19.18
N PRO A 35 -4.61 -0.30 -18.37
CA PRO A 35 -3.92 -1.56 -18.17
C PRO A 35 -4.04 -2.45 -19.42
N ALA A 36 -2.94 -3.11 -19.79
CA ALA A 36 -2.91 -4.09 -20.87
C ALA A 36 -3.02 -5.52 -20.30
N SER A 37 -3.98 -6.31 -20.78
CA SER A 37 -4.28 -7.64 -20.24
C SER A 37 -3.18 -8.68 -20.51
N ASP A 38 -2.36 -8.45 -21.51
CA ASP A 38 -1.25 -9.30 -21.96
C ASP A 38 0.12 -8.82 -21.45
N PHE A 39 0.15 -7.71 -20.69
CA PHE A 39 1.36 -7.15 -20.13
C PHE A 39 1.23 -7.03 -18.62
N GLY A 40 1.71 -8.03 -17.89
CA GLY A 40 1.60 -8.06 -16.43
C GLY A 40 1.96 -9.42 -15.81
N ASN A 41 1.70 -9.53 -14.52
CA ASN A 41 1.92 -10.76 -13.77
C ASN A 41 0.59 -11.28 -13.21
N LYS A 42 0.19 -12.47 -13.64
CA LYS A 42 -1.09 -13.10 -13.27
C LYS A 42 -1.13 -13.53 -11.80
N LEU A 43 0.02 -13.95 -11.22
CA LEU A 43 0.08 -14.42 -9.85
C LEU A 43 -0.20 -13.29 -8.84
N LEU A 44 0.35 -12.12 -9.11
CA LEU A 44 0.11 -10.93 -8.28
C LEU A 44 -1.07 -10.08 -8.74
N CYS A 45 -1.79 -10.52 -9.78
CA CYS A 45 -2.93 -9.80 -10.36
C CYS A 45 -2.59 -8.35 -10.77
N VAL A 46 -1.37 -8.13 -11.29
CA VAL A 46 -0.88 -6.82 -11.70
C VAL A 46 -0.82 -6.74 -13.21
N ASN A 47 -1.44 -5.72 -13.78
CA ASN A 47 -1.33 -5.37 -15.19
C ASN A 47 -0.54 -4.07 -15.36
N PHE A 48 0.38 -4.07 -16.33
CA PHE A 48 1.17 -2.93 -16.73
C PHE A 48 0.52 -2.22 -17.94
N SER A 49 1.15 -1.17 -18.46
CA SER A 49 0.60 -0.41 -19.57
C SER A 49 1.62 -0.17 -20.66
N TYR A 50 1.18 -0.27 -21.92
CA TYR A 50 1.98 0.13 -23.07
C TYR A 50 2.18 1.66 -23.14
N GLU A 51 1.27 2.45 -22.53
CA GLU A 51 1.37 3.91 -22.44
C GLU A 51 2.59 4.39 -21.64
N TRP A 52 3.23 3.49 -20.88
CA TRP A 52 4.49 3.80 -20.21
C TRP A 52 5.60 4.21 -21.18
N ALA A 53 5.57 3.70 -22.43
CA ALA A 53 6.54 4.01 -23.47
C ALA A 53 6.60 5.51 -23.78
N ASP A 54 5.44 6.17 -23.81
CA ASP A 54 5.29 7.57 -24.21
C ASP A 54 5.32 8.55 -23.05
N SER A 55 5.56 8.03 -21.84
CA SER A 55 5.56 8.82 -20.62
C SER A 55 6.93 9.42 -20.32
N ASN A 56 6.94 10.51 -19.56
CA ASN A 56 8.20 11.03 -19.02
C ASN A 56 8.81 10.02 -18.02
N PRO A 57 10.03 9.49 -18.25
CA PRO A 57 10.65 8.48 -17.40
C PRO A 57 10.85 8.93 -15.95
N TYR A 58 11.03 10.22 -15.69
CA TYR A 58 11.20 10.74 -14.33
C TYR A 58 9.97 10.55 -13.44
N ARG A 59 8.76 10.38 -14.03
CA ARG A 59 7.57 10.08 -13.22
C ARG A 59 7.70 8.75 -12.47
N PHE A 60 8.36 7.75 -13.06
CA PHE A 60 8.61 6.45 -12.42
C PHE A 60 9.64 6.55 -11.30
N VAL A 61 10.67 7.39 -11.49
CA VAL A 61 11.65 7.68 -10.42
C VAL A 61 10.98 8.37 -9.24
N VAL A 62 10.14 9.39 -9.51
CA VAL A 62 9.37 10.10 -8.46
C VAL A 62 8.41 9.13 -7.76
N ALA A 63 7.74 8.26 -8.51
CA ALA A 63 6.87 7.24 -7.93
C ALA A 63 7.62 6.33 -6.96
N GLY A 64 8.80 5.83 -7.36
CA GLY A 64 9.65 5.01 -6.48
C GLY A 64 10.02 5.73 -5.19
N ILE A 65 10.45 7.00 -5.28
CA ILE A 65 10.77 7.82 -4.10
C ILE A 65 9.53 8.01 -3.21
N CYS A 66 8.37 8.31 -3.80
CA CYS A 66 7.11 8.41 -3.07
C CYS A 66 6.79 7.12 -2.29
N GLY A 67 7.00 5.95 -2.91
CA GLY A 67 6.80 4.65 -2.26
C GLY A 67 7.69 4.47 -1.03
N VAL A 68 8.99 4.79 -1.14
CA VAL A 68 9.94 4.70 -0.01
C VAL A 68 9.52 5.62 1.14
N VAL A 69 9.34 6.90 0.84
CA VAL A 69 9.04 7.92 1.86
C VAL A 69 7.71 7.64 2.53
N SER A 70 6.70 7.28 1.74
CA SER A 70 5.33 7.04 2.24
C SER A 70 5.25 5.85 3.19
N LEU A 71 5.86 4.72 2.84
CA LEU A 71 5.83 3.52 3.67
C LEU A 71 6.56 3.74 5.01
N LEU A 72 7.69 4.46 5.00
CA LEU A 72 8.37 4.86 6.23
C LEU A 72 7.49 5.77 7.10
N MET A 73 6.78 6.75 6.51
CA MET A 73 5.84 7.60 7.23
C MET A 73 4.65 6.80 7.79
N MET A 74 4.10 5.86 7.02
CA MET A 74 2.99 5.01 7.47
C MET A 74 3.39 4.11 8.63
N PHE A 75 4.68 3.72 8.74
CA PHE A 75 5.17 2.96 9.90
C PHE A 75 4.95 3.69 11.23
N ALA A 76 4.97 5.02 11.24
CA ALA A 76 4.64 5.79 12.44
C ALA A 76 3.21 5.51 12.94
N GLY A 77 2.23 5.42 12.03
CA GLY A 77 0.85 5.07 12.37
C GLY A 77 0.70 3.63 12.87
N PHE A 78 1.39 2.68 12.24
CA PHE A 78 1.43 1.29 12.70
C PHE A 78 2.05 1.18 14.09
N TYR A 79 3.08 1.95 14.37
CA TYR A 79 3.66 2.02 15.71
C TYR A 79 2.66 2.58 16.75
N GLY A 80 1.85 3.57 16.37
CA GLY A 80 0.75 4.06 17.22
C GLY A 80 -0.28 2.97 17.54
N ILE A 81 -0.69 2.19 16.53
CA ILE A 81 -1.60 1.05 16.71
C ILE A 81 -0.97 -0.03 17.59
N TYR A 82 0.32 -0.34 17.39
CA TYR A 82 1.07 -1.26 18.23
C TYR A 82 1.04 -0.84 19.72
N MET A 83 1.26 0.45 20.01
CA MET A 83 1.24 0.92 21.41
C MET A 83 -0.11 0.68 22.06
N ARG A 84 -1.22 0.93 21.37
CA ARG A 84 -2.57 0.62 21.87
C ARG A 84 -2.80 -0.86 22.11
N LEU A 85 -2.39 -1.70 21.17
CA LEU A 85 -2.52 -3.15 21.30
C LEU A 85 -1.69 -3.69 22.45
N LYS A 86 -0.49 -3.15 22.69
CA LYS A 86 0.43 -3.58 23.74
C LYS A 86 -0.20 -3.45 25.12
N GLU A 87 -1.02 -2.43 25.37
CA GLU A 87 -1.72 -2.24 26.63
C GLU A 87 -2.75 -3.34 26.94
N LYS A 88 -3.33 -3.96 25.91
CA LYS A 88 -4.41 -4.95 26.01
C LYS A 88 -3.95 -6.38 25.73
N ASN A 89 -3.07 -6.56 24.76
CA ASN A 89 -2.62 -7.86 24.30
C ASN A 89 -1.18 -7.79 23.75
N ASN A 90 -0.21 -8.09 24.61
CA ASN A 90 1.21 -8.03 24.27
C ASN A 90 1.60 -9.01 23.15
N ARG A 91 0.92 -10.18 23.03
CA ARG A 91 1.22 -11.15 21.95
C ARG A 91 0.77 -10.61 20.60
N ASN A 92 -0.49 -10.16 20.49
CA ASN A 92 -1.02 -9.62 19.26
C ASN A 92 -0.26 -8.36 18.83
N SER A 93 0.14 -7.51 19.79
CA SER A 93 0.92 -6.30 19.47
C SER A 93 2.27 -6.63 18.84
N LYS A 94 2.99 -7.63 19.36
CA LYS A 94 4.28 -8.04 18.78
C LYS A 94 4.12 -8.59 17.37
N ILE A 95 3.12 -9.46 17.14
CA ILE A 95 2.83 -10.00 15.80
C ILE A 95 2.48 -8.85 14.85
N PHE A 96 1.62 -7.92 15.28
CA PHE A 96 1.25 -6.74 14.50
C PHE A 96 2.48 -5.90 14.12
N LEU A 97 3.35 -5.60 15.09
CA LEU A 97 4.55 -4.79 14.84
C LEU A 97 5.51 -5.49 13.85
N CYS A 98 5.79 -6.79 14.05
CA CYS A 98 6.63 -7.56 13.15
C CYS A 98 6.05 -7.60 11.73
N SER A 99 4.75 -7.85 11.60
CA SER A 99 4.06 -7.88 10.31
C SER A 99 4.07 -6.53 9.62
N SER A 100 3.86 -5.43 10.38
CA SER A 100 3.95 -4.06 9.86
C SER A 100 5.36 -3.73 9.39
N PHE A 101 6.39 -4.17 10.13
CA PHE A 101 7.78 -3.97 9.74
C PHE A 101 8.11 -4.72 8.45
N VAL A 102 7.68 -5.99 8.32
CA VAL A 102 7.84 -6.77 7.09
C VAL A 102 7.13 -6.07 5.93
N PHE A 103 5.86 -5.67 6.12
CA PHE A 103 5.10 -4.96 5.10
C PHE A 103 5.81 -3.68 4.64
N VAL A 104 6.25 -2.83 5.57
CA VAL A 104 6.93 -1.57 5.22
C VAL A 104 8.26 -1.82 4.52
N SER A 105 9.13 -2.67 5.09
CA SER A 105 10.47 -2.90 4.54
C SER A 105 10.42 -3.57 3.16
N VAL A 106 9.64 -4.65 3.05
CA VAL A 106 9.55 -5.42 1.81
C VAL A 106 8.63 -4.72 0.80
N GLY A 107 7.56 -4.05 1.27
CA GLY A 107 6.68 -3.25 0.43
C GLY A 107 7.41 -2.08 -0.23
N THR A 108 8.35 -1.45 0.47
CA THR A 108 9.24 -0.42 -0.10
C THR A 108 10.06 -0.98 -1.28
N LEU A 109 10.64 -2.16 -1.11
CA LEU A 109 11.36 -2.84 -2.19
C LEU A 109 10.43 -3.18 -3.36
N TYR A 110 9.26 -3.72 -3.08
CA TYR A 110 8.28 -4.09 -4.10
C TYR A 110 7.79 -2.88 -4.91
N HIS A 111 7.51 -1.75 -4.24
CA HIS A 111 7.12 -0.52 -4.91
C HIS A 111 8.23 -0.01 -5.86
N ASN A 112 9.50 -0.09 -5.43
CA ASN A 112 10.63 0.25 -6.29
C ASN A 112 10.81 -0.73 -7.45
N VAL A 113 10.61 -2.03 -7.26
CA VAL A 113 10.63 -3.01 -8.36
C VAL A 113 9.61 -2.64 -9.42
N PHE A 114 8.40 -2.24 -9.01
CA PHE A 114 7.37 -1.78 -9.93
C PHE A 114 7.81 -0.53 -10.72
N ALA A 115 8.36 0.47 -10.02
CA ALA A 115 8.85 1.70 -10.62
C ALA A 115 10.03 1.45 -11.58
N VAL A 116 10.97 0.58 -11.21
CA VAL A 116 12.09 0.17 -12.07
C VAL A 116 11.61 -0.57 -13.30
N THR A 117 10.62 -1.46 -13.17
CA THR A 117 10.01 -2.17 -14.31
C THR A 117 9.42 -1.19 -15.32
N ALA A 118 8.65 -0.21 -14.84
CA ALA A 118 8.04 0.81 -15.68
C ALA A 118 9.10 1.70 -16.36
N TYR A 119 10.11 2.11 -15.61
CA TYR A 119 11.23 2.89 -16.13
C TYR A 119 12.02 2.12 -17.19
N THR A 120 12.33 0.85 -16.94
CA THR A 120 13.05 -0.03 -17.87
C THR A 120 12.27 -0.19 -19.18
N TYR A 121 10.98 -0.46 -19.09
CA TYR A 121 10.13 -0.56 -20.28
C TYR A 121 10.15 0.73 -21.10
N ASN A 122 9.98 1.90 -20.44
CA ASN A 122 10.01 3.20 -21.11
C ASN A 122 11.33 3.42 -21.86
N ARG A 123 12.48 3.16 -21.20
CA ARG A 123 13.80 3.39 -21.79
C ARG A 123 14.08 2.44 -22.95
N LEU A 124 13.78 1.14 -22.79
CA LEU A 124 14.00 0.15 -23.85
C LEU A 124 13.13 0.46 -25.09
N ARG A 125 11.88 0.93 -24.89
CA ARG A 125 11.03 1.35 -26.00
C ARG A 125 11.57 2.60 -26.71
N ALA A 126 12.07 3.58 -25.95
CA ALA A 126 12.69 4.78 -26.49
C ALA A 126 13.94 4.45 -27.35
N ASP A 127 14.69 3.43 -26.96
CA ASP A 127 15.88 2.95 -27.65
C ASP A 127 15.54 1.97 -28.81
N GLY A 128 14.25 1.75 -29.11
CA GLY A 128 13.79 0.91 -30.23
C GLY A 128 13.95 -0.60 -30.01
N ILE A 129 14.11 -1.04 -28.77
CA ILE A 129 14.30 -2.47 -28.43
C ILE A 129 12.98 -3.23 -28.62
N ALA A 130 12.96 -4.20 -29.53
CA ALA A 130 11.74 -4.93 -29.89
C ALA A 130 11.15 -5.76 -28.75
N ASN A 131 11.99 -6.38 -27.94
CA ASN A 131 11.61 -7.23 -26.79
C ASN A 131 11.60 -6.49 -25.45
N ALA A 132 11.35 -5.18 -25.47
CA ALA A 132 11.28 -4.33 -24.26
C ALA A 132 10.27 -4.85 -23.22
N LYS A 133 9.13 -5.39 -23.67
CA LYS A 133 8.10 -5.97 -22.83
C LYS A 133 8.60 -7.17 -22.04
N GLU A 134 9.21 -8.13 -22.74
CA GLU A 134 9.72 -9.36 -22.18
C GLU A 134 10.83 -9.07 -21.15
N ILE A 135 11.79 -8.21 -21.48
CA ILE A 135 12.88 -7.80 -20.58
C ILE A 135 12.28 -7.14 -19.30
N SER A 136 11.31 -6.26 -19.46
CA SER A 136 10.69 -5.59 -18.30
C SER A 136 9.91 -6.54 -17.42
N LEU A 137 9.21 -7.53 -18.01
CA LEU A 137 8.54 -8.60 -17.27
C LEU A 137 9.53 -9.48 -16.53
N ASP A 138 10.68 -9.79 -17.12
CA ASP A 138 11.73 -10.58 -16.46
C ASP A 138 12.30 -9.84 -15.26
N VAL A 139 12.52 -8.52 -15.36
CA VAL A 139 12.91 -7.70 -14.22
C VAL A 139 11.88 -7.81 -13.10
N PHE A 140 10.59 -7.65 -13.40
CA PHE A 140 9.53 -7.76 -12.40
C PHE A 140 9.44 -9.17 -11.79
N ASN A 141 9.46 -10.20 -12.63
CA ASN A 141 9.29 -11.59 -12.21
C ASN A 141 10.47 -12.10 -11.37
N THR A 142 11.68 -11.60 -11.60
CA THR A 142 12.86 -11.91 -10.77
C THR A 142 12.62 -11.55 -9.30
N PHE A 143 11.85 -10.50 -9.03
CA PHE A 143 11.56 -10.04 -7.67
C PHE A 143 10.14 -10.40 -7.18
N ILE A 144 9.45 -11.36 -7.82
CA ILE A 144 8.08 -11.73 -7.48
C ILE A 144 7.90 -12.14 -6.00
N LEU A 145 8.91 -12.79 -5.43
CA LEU A 145 8.89 -13.22 -4.02
C LEU A 145 8.87 -12.02 -3.07
N VAL A 146 9.43 -10.89 -3.46
CA VAL A 146 9.39 -9.64 -2.68
C VAL A 146 7.93 -9.18 -2.56
N GLY A 147 7.18 -9.16 -3.67
CA GLY A 147 5.75 -8.81 -3.65
C GLY A 147 4.91 -9.78 -2.82
N ALA A 148 5.16 -11.09 -2.96
CA ALA A 148 4.47 -12.10 -2.16
C ALA A 148 4.73 -11.95 -0.66
N LEU A 149 5.97 -11.68 -0.26
CA LEU A 149 6.32 -11.47 1.15
C LEU A 149 5.72 -10.18 1.72
N ALA A 150 5.68 -9.09 0.93
CA ALA A 150 4.98 -7.87 1.31
C ALA A 150 3.48 -8.12 1.54
N ALA A 151 2.84 -8.90 0.65
CA ALA A 151 1.43 -9.27 0.77
C ALA A 151 1.15 -10.11 2.03
N VAL A 152 2.04 -11.05 2.38
CA VAL A 152 1.95 -11.82 3.64
C VAL A 152 2.06 -10.90 4.86
N GLY A 153 3.03 -9.98 4.89
CA GLY A 153 3.16 -9.00 5.96
C GLY A 153 1.90 -8.15 6.13
N TYR A 154 1.35 -7.64 5.02
CA TYR A 154 0.09 -6.89 5.02
C TYR A 154 -1.09 -7.73 5.51
N ALA A 155 -1.26 -8.96 5.00
CA ALA A 155 -2.34 -9.85 5.41
C ALA A 155 -2.31 -10.15 6.91
N CYS A 156 -1.14 -10.51 7.45
CA CYS A 156 -0.99 -10.74 8.89
C CYS A 156 -1.35 -9.50 9.71
N MET A 157 -0.89 -8.32 9.29
CA MET A 157 -1.19 -7.06 9.95
C MET A 157 -2.70 -6.78 10.01
N VAL A 158 -3.41 -6.89 8.88
CA VAL A 158 -4.86 -6.59 8.82
C VAL A 158 -5.70 -7.64 9.54
N ILE A 159 -5.28 -8.91 9.54
CA ILE A 159 -5.94 -9.99 10.29
C ILE A 159 -5.82 -9.72 11.80
N ILE A 160 -4.65 -9.37 12.30
CA ILE A 160 -4.47 -9.04 13.72
C ILE A 160 -5.30 -7.81 14.11
N MET A 161 -5.35 -6.76 13.27
CA MET A 161 -6.23 -5.61 13.50
C MET A 161 -7.70 -6.03 13.61
N PHE A 162 -8.16 -6.88 12.69
CA PHE A 162 -9.54 -7.35 12.65
C PHE A 162 -9.90 -8.15 13.91
N ILE A 163 -9.07 -9.16 14.25
CA ILE A 163 -9.29 -10.00 15.43
C ILE A 163 -9.26 -9.15 16.72
N SER A 164 -8.29 -8.24 16.85
CA SER A 164 -8.14 -7.40 18.04
C SER A 164 -9.28 -6.39 18.17
N THR A 165 -9.88 -5.95 17.08
CA THR A 165 -11.08 -5.10 17.11
C THR A 165 -12.31 -5.90 17.55
N ILE A 166 -12.53 -7.11 17.02
CA ILE A 166 -13.65 -7.98 17.44
C ILE A 166 -13.55 -8.34 18.92
N ARG A 167 -12.34 -8.53 19.43
CA ARG A 167 -12.10 -8.82 20.86
C ARG A 167 -12.21 -7.58 21.77
N GLY A 168 -12.41 -6.39 21.20
CA GLY A 168 -12.49 -5.14 21.95
C GLY A 168 -11.12 -4.65 22.48
N GLU A 169 -10.02 -5.16 21.93
CA GLU A 169 -8.64 -4.80 22.32
C GLU A 169 -8.24 -3.44 21.72
N LEU A 170 -8.66 -3.12 20.50
CA LEU A 170 -8.40 -1.84 19.82
C LEU A 170 -9.53 -0.82 20.03
N PHE A 171 -10.77 -1.25 19.95
CA PHE A 171 -11.96 -0.43 20.05
C PHE A 171 -13.01 -1.12 20.94
N LYS A 172 -13.73 -0.34 21.77
CA LYS A 172 -14.86 -0.87 22.57
C LYS A 172 -16.00 -1.36 21.67
N ASN A 173 -16.25 -0.66 20.58
CA ASN A 173 -17.31 -1.02 19.63
C ASN A 173 -16.76 -2.01 18.58
N ARG A 174 -17.28 -3.23 18.57
CA ARG A 174 -16.86 -4.31 17.67
C ARG A 174 -17.15 -4.02 16.19
N TRP A 175 -18.17 -3.22 15.88
CA TRP A 175 -18.48 -2.80 14.52
C TRP A 175 -17.35 -1.99 13.86
N MET A 176 -16.41 -1.49 14.65
CA MET A 176 -15.20 -0.83 14.16
C MET A 176 -14.27 -1.79 13.38
N CYS A 177 -14.51 -3.10 13.40
CA CYS A 177 -13.82 -4.04 12.51
C CYS A 177 -14.07 -3.74 11.03
N MET A 178 -15.17 -3.03 10.70
CA MET A 178 -15.45 -2.55 9.34
C MET A 178 -14.46 -1.45 8.90
N VAL A 179 -13.80 -0.76 9.85
CA VAL A 179 -12.70 0.17 9.55
C VAL A 179 -11.40 -0.61 9.49
N ASN A 180 -11.34 -1.56 8.55
CA ASN A 180 -10.15 -2.39 8.32
C ASN A 180 -9.65 -2.16 6.89
N PRO A 181 -8.33 -1.97 6.65
CA PRO A 181 -7.80 -1.70 5.33
C PRO A 181 -8.16 -2.79 4.31
N PHE A 182 -8.30 -4.04 4.75
CA PHE A 182 -8.71 -5.16 3.90
C PHE A 182 -10.11 -4.96 3.30
N ILE A 183 -11.07 -4.45 4.09
CA ILE A 183 -12.44 -4.21 3.60
C ILE A 183 -12.43 -3.17 2.49
N PHE A 184 -11.69 -2.07 2.67
CA PHE A 184 -11.54 -1.06 1.63
C PHE A 184 -10.84 -1.61 0.39
N MET A 185 -9.84 -2.46 0.56
CA MET A 185 -9.18 -3.13 -0.55
C MET A 185 -10.16 -4.00 -1.34
N VAL A 186 -11.01 -4.80 -0.67
CA VAL A 186 -12.04 -5.62 -1.33
C VAL A 186 -13.03 -4.74 -2.09
N ILE A 187 -13.50 -3.65 -1.49
CA ILE A 187 -14.41 -2.70 -2.17
C ILE A 187 -13.75 -2.13 -3.43
N CYS A 188 -12.50 -1.70 -3.34
CA CYS A 188 -11.76 -1.17 -4.50
C CYS A 188 -11.57 -2.23 -5.59
N ILE A 189 -11.25 -3.48 -5.23
CA ILE A 189 -11.12 -4.59 -6.19
C ILE A 189 -12.48 -4.83 -6.90
N VAL A 190 -13.58 -4.87 -6.17
CA VAL A 190 -14.92 -5.03 -6.78
C VAL A 190 -15.22 -3.88 -7.72
N LEU A 191 -15.01 -2.64 -7.29
CA LEU A 191 -15.21 -1.45 -8.14
C LEU A 191 -14.34 -1.50 -9.39
N SER A 192 -13.08 -1.91 -9.28
CA SER A 192 -12.19 -2.03 -10.44
C SER A 192 -12.62 -3.08 -11.46
N LYS A 193 -13.43 -4.07 -11.06
CA LYS A 193 -13.96 -5.10 -11.97
C LYS A 193 -15.29 -4.70 -12.62
N VAL A 194 -16.07 -3.85 -11.94
CA VAL A 194 -17.39 -3.39 -12.43
C VAL A 194 -17.25 -2.15 -13.31
N LEU A 195 -16.29 -1.27 -13.01
CA LEU A 195 -16.06 -0.04 -13.75
C LEU A 195 -15.24 -0.28 -15.04
N PRO A 196 -15.41 0.57 -16.06
CA PRO A 196 -14.57 0.51 -17.27
C PRO A 196 -13.08 0.61 -16.93
N GLN A 197 -12.24 -0.19 -17.57
CA GLN A 197 -10.78 -0.23 -17.34
C GLN A 197 -10.11 1.02 -17.96
N THR A 198 -10.18 2.12 -17.24
CA THR A 198 -9.57 3.40 -17.60
C THR A 198 -8.31 3.65 -16.77
N ALA A 199 -7.49 4.61 -17.18
CA ALA A 199 -6.34 5.08 -16.42
C ALA A 199 -6.73 5.50 -14.98
N PHE A 200 -7.87 6.16 -14.81
CA PHE A 200 -8.39 6.54 -13.51
C PHE A 200 -8.73 5.33 -12.64
N VAL A 201 -9.48 4.37 -13.16
CA VAL A 201 -9.87 3.15 -12.43
C VAL A 201 -8.64 2.34 -12.02
N ASN A 202 -7.65 2.22 -12.92
CA ASN A 202 -6.42 1.51 -12.63
C ASN A 202 -5.59 2.22 -11.55
N GLY A 203 -5.39 3.53 -11.65
CA GLY A 203 -4.63 4.30 -10.67
C GLY A 203 -5.27 4.31 -9.29
N VAL A 204 -6.58 4.52 -9.20
CA VAL A 204 -7.29 4.69 -7.92
C VAL A 204 -7.66 3.35 -7.29
N PHE A 205 -8.29 2.44 -8.05
CA PHE A 205 -8.89 1.23 -7.48
C PHE A 205 -8.01 -0.02 -7.60
N ASN A 206 -7.07 -0.09 -8.54
CA ASN A 206 -6.14 -1.23 -8.61
C ASN A 206 -4.84 -0.95 -7.83
N LEU A 207 -4.16 0.16 -8.06
CA LEU A 207 -2.89 0.44 -7.37
C LEU A 207 -3.09 1.24 -6.08
N GLY A 208 -3.91 2.30 -6.08
CA GLY A 208 -4.14 3.16 -4.92
C GLY A 208 -5.00 2.58 -3.79
N GLN A 209 -5.55 1.38 -3.95
CA GLN A 209 -6.49 0.78 -3.01
C GLN A 209 -5.95 0.63 -1.58
N GLN A 210 -4.68 0.25 -1.42
CA GLN A 210 -4.05 0.09 -0.10
C GLN A 210 -3.84 1.44 0.57
N SER A 211 -3.40 2.43 -0.18
CA SER A 211 -3.16 3.79 0.29
C SER A 211 -4.44 4.44 0.79
N ILE A 212 -5.57 4.29 0.05
CA ILE A 212 -6.89 4.78 0.45
C ILE A 212 -7.34 4.10 1.74
N GLY A 213 -7.27 2.77 1.80
CA GLY A 213 -7.68 2.01 2.98
C GLY A 213 -6.90 2.38 4.23
N LEU A 214 -5.58 2.51 4.11
CA LEU A 214 -4.71 2.91 5.21
C LEU A 214 -4.95 4.37 5.63
N PHE A 215 -5.17 5.28 4.68
CA PHE A 215 -5.53 6.67 4.99
C PHE A 215 -6.78 6.75 5.87
N ILE A 216 -7.86 6.05 5.48
CA ILE A 216 -9.13 6.02 6.24
C ILE A 216 -8.89 5.47 7.64
N VAL A 217 -8.11 4.39 7.77
CA VAL A 217 -7.78 3.79 9.06
C VAL A 217 -7.02 4.78 9.94
N PHE A 218 -6.00 5.46 9.44
CA PHE A 218 -5.23 6.43 10.23
C PHE A 218 -6.07 7.66 10.60
N CYS A 219 -6.95 8.15 9.71
CA CYS A 219 -7.93 9.18 10.04
C CYS A 219 -8.79 8.75 11.23
N PHE A 220 -9.31 7.52 11.16
CA PHE A 220 -10.19 7.00 12.20
C PHE A 220 -9.46 6.91 13.55
N PHE A 221 -8.24 6.37 13.58
CA PHE A 221 -7.42 6.35 14.79
C PHE A 221 -7.11 7.75 15.32
N TYR A 222 -6.79 8.71 14.44
CA TYR A 222 -6.55 10.10 14.81
C TYR A 222 -7.73 10.73 15.55
N PHE A 223 -8.95 10.55 15.03
CA PHE A 223 -10.16 11.12 15.63
C PHE A 223 -10.63 10.37 16.90
N THR A 224 -10.25 9.12 17.07
CA THR A 224 -10.62 8.31 18.26
C THR A 224 -9.60 8.37 19.39
N CYS A 225 -8.44 9.01 19.22
CA CYS A 225 -7.39 9.12 20.24
C CYS A 225 -7.82 9.82 21.54
N ASN A 226 -8.91 10.55 21.56
CA ASN A 226 -9.38 11.29 22.75
C ASN A 226 -10.51 10.59 23.50
N ARG A 227 -10.90 9.38 23.07
CA ARG A 227 -11.98 8.60 23.68
C ARG A 227 -11.45 7.33 24.30
#